data_128b420a994bacb2b704b474cf03beca
#
_entry.id   128b420a994bacb2b704b474cf03beca
#
_cell.length_a   1.000
_cell.length_b   1.000
_cell.length_c   1.000
_cell.angle_alpha   90.00
_cell.angle_beta   90.00
_cell.angle_gamma   90.00
#
_symmetry.space_group_name_H-M   'P 1'
#
loop_
_entity.id
_entity.type
_entity.pdbx_description
1 polymer ?
#
loop_
_entity_poly.entity_id
_entity_poly.type
_entity_poly.pdbx_seq_one_letter_code
_entity_poly.pdbx_strand_id
1 'polypeptide(L)'
;MAWSNKVSWRTWLVIGLVLSLLVWLAIAIPTIIRARQTQILNRVGINLRIIEAAKKQWALENNKLPTDPVSLTDLTAYFKNNTVPLALAGETYAVTTVGAPSMVTLATGSTLNGKPGPFTATSF
;
A
#
# COMPACT_ATOMS: atom_id res chain seq x y z
N MET A 1 8.53 -23.87 -57.65
CA MET A 1 9.30 -22.71 -57.21
C MET A 1 9.75 -22.94 -55.77
N ALA A 2 10.98 -23.23 -55.56
CA ALA A 2 11.51 -23.38 -54.20
C ALA A 2 11.86 -21.98 -53.68
N TRP A 3 11.07 -21.45 -52.80
CA TRP A 3 11.42 -20.29 -52.03
C TRP A 3 12.52 -20.71 -51.03
N SER A 4 13.76 -20.69 -51.49
CA SER A 4 14.92 -20.85 -50.61
C SER A 4 15.08 -19.57 -49.76
N ASN A 5 14.25 -19.41 -48.77
CA ASN A 5 14.50 -18.43 -47.72
C ASN A 5 15.69 -18.95 -46.88
N LYS A 6 16.88 -18.71 -47.37
CA LYS A 6 18.08 -18.78 -46.53
C LYS A 6 17.96 -17.64 -45.52
N VAL A 7 17.18 -17.87 -44.46
CA VAL A 7 17.17 -17.00 -43.30
C VAL A 7 18.61 -16.95 -42.81
N SER A 8 19.27 -15.80 -42.99
CA SER A 8 20.66 -15.64 -42.59
C SER A 8 20.76 -15.85 -41.09
N TRP A 9 21.86 -16.43 -40.62
CA TRP A 9 22.09 -16.65 -39.19
C TRP A 9 21.94 -15.37 -38.37
N ARG A 10 22.19 -14.21 -39.00
CA ARG A 10 21.96 -12.88 -38.42
C ARG A 10 20.50 -12.65 -38.04
N THR A 11 19.56 -13.11 -38.88
CA THR A 11 18.12 -13.01 -38.60
C THR A 11 17.74 -13.90 -37.41
N TRP A 12 18.33 -15.08 -37.27
CA TRP A 12 18.12 -15.94 -36.11
C TRP A 12 18.66 -15.34 -34.81
N LEU A 13 19.81 -14.63 -34.87
CA LEU A 13 20.34 -13.90 -33.73
C LEU A 13 19.42 -12.75 -33.29
N VAL A 14 18.88 -12.00 -34.25
CA VAL A 14 17.91 -10.91 -33.97
C VAL A 14 16.63 -11.45 -33.35
N ILE A 15 16.09 -12.55 -33.90
CA ILE A 15 14.87 -13.20 -33.37
C ILE A 15 15.14 -13.71 -31.93
N GLY A 16 16.27 -14.34 -31.69
CA GLY A 16 16.67 -14.79 -30.36
C GLY A 16 16.80 -13.66 -29.36
N LEU A 17 17.40 -12.52 -29.78
CA LEU A 17 17.53 -11.31 -28.94
C LEU A 17 16.17 -10.72 -28.60
N VAL A 18 15.26 -10.60 -29.57
CA VAL A 18 13.90 -10.07 -29.38
C VAL A 18 13.08 -10.98 -28.45
N LEU A 19 13.15 -12.28 -28.66
CA LEU A 19 12.47 -13.25 -27.79
C LEU A 19 13.00 -13.20 -26.36
N SER A 20 14.33 -13.11 -26.19
CA SER A 20 14.95 -12.96 -24.87
C SER A 20 14.50 -11.69 -24.18
N LEU A 21 14.42 -10.56 -24.90
CA LEU A 21 13.95 -9.29 -24.35
C LEU A 21 12.47 -9.37 -23.92
N LEU A 22 11.62 -10.03 -24.71
CA LEU A 22 10.21 -10.22 -24.38
C LEU A 22 10.03 -11.08 -23.12
N VAL A 23 10.82 -12.12 -22.94
CA VAL A 23 10.82 -12.96 -21.73
C VAL A 23 11.24 -12.15 -20.50
N TRP A 24 12.30 -11.34 -20.63
CA TRP A 24 12.74 -10.44 -19.55
C TRP A 24 11.66 -9.44 -19.15
N LEU A 25 10.98 -8.83 -20.13
CA LEU A 25 9.87 -7.91 -19.88
C LEU A 25 8.69 -8.62 -19.19
N ALA A 26 8.35 -9.83 -19.61
CA ALA A 26 7.27 -10.62 -19.02
C ALA A 26 7.53 -10.96 -17.54
N ILE A 27 8.79 -11.15 -17.15
CA ILE A 27 9.17 -11.43 -15.76
C ILE A 27 9.25 -10.13 -14.94
N ALA A 28 9.73 -9.04 -15.53
CA ALA A 28 9.95 -7.78 -14.84
C ALA A 28 8.63 -7.09 -14.43
N ILE A 29 7.61 -7.11 -15.28
CA ILE A 29 6.34 -6.43 -15.04
C ILE A 29 5.63 -6.91 -13.76
N PRO A 30 5.40 -8.23 -13.52
CA PRO A 30 4.71 -8.69 -12.32
C PRO A 30 5.50 -8.44 -11.03
N THR A 31 6.83 -8.43 -11.09
CA THR A 31 7.68 -8.13 -9.92
C THR A 31 7.52 -6.69 -9.46
N ILE A 32 7.43 -5.74 -10.37
CA ILE A 32 7.25 -4.32 -10.06
C ILE A 32 5.88 -4.08 -9.42
N ILE A 33 4.83 -4.71 -9.93
CA ILE A 33 3.48 -4.57 -9.39
C ILE A 33 3.41 -5.11 -7.96
N ARG A 34 3.97 -6.28 -7.70
CA ARG A 34 4.02 -6.87 -6.35
C ARG A 34 4.82 -6.01 -5.38
N ALA A 35 5.95 -5.46 -5.80
CA ALA A 35 6.77 -4.58 -4.98
C ALA A 35 5.99 -3.32 -4.55
N ARG A 36 5.23 -2.71 -5.44
CA ARG A 36 4.38 -1.54 -5.14
C ARG A 36 3.28 -1.88 -4.14
N GLN A 37 2.60 -3.02 -4.30
CA GLN A 37 1.56 -3.46 -3.36
C GLN A 37 2.11 -3.68 -1.96
N THR A 38 3.28 -4.28 -1.84
CA THR A 38 3.95 -4.49 -0.55
C THR A 38 4.34 -3.16 0.11
N GLN A 39 4.80 -2.18 -0.67
CA GLN A 39 5.11 -0.85 -0.15
C GLN A 39 3.87 -0.13 0.38
N ILE A 40 2.74 -0.21 -0.32
CA ILE A 40 1.46 0.38 0.14
C ILE A 40 1.01 -0.28 1.44
N LEU A 41 1.05 -1.61 1.53
CA LEU A 41 0.75 -2.36 2.75
C LEU A 41 1.58 -1.91 3.94
N ASN A 42 2.89 -1.82 3.76
CA ASN A 42 3.81 -1.39 4.80
C ASN A 42 3.52 0.04 5.25
N ARG A 43 3.22 0.94 4.32
CA ARG A 43 2.89 2.34 4.62
C ARG A 43 1.58 2.47 5.37
N VAL A 44 0.55 1.74 4.96
CA VAL A 44 -0.75 1.71 5.66
C VAL A 44 -0.56 1.19 7.09
N GLY A 45 0.18 0.10 7.28
CA GLY A 45 0.50 -0.43 8.60
C GLY A 45 1.26 0.57 9.48
N ILE A 46 2.25 1.27 8.93
CA ILE A 46 2.99 2.32 9.64
C ILE A 46 2.07 3.47 10.01
N ASN A 47 1.23 3.94 9.09
CA ASN A 47 0.29 5.04 9.36
C ASN A 47 -0.70 4.68 10.47
N LEU A 48 -1.24 3.46 10.47
CA LEU A 48 -2.12 2.98 11.53
C LEU A 48 -1.40 2.94 12.90
N ARG A 49 -0.14 2.50 12.95
CA ARG A 49 0.66 2.53 14.17
C ARG A 49 0.92 3.95 14.68
N ILE A 50 1.17 4.89 13.78
CA ILE A 50 1.34 6.31 14.12
C ILE A 50 0.05 6.86 14.73
N ILE A 51 -1.11 6.54 14.14
CA ILE A 51 -2.42 6.96 14.65
C ILE A 51 -2.68 6.34 16.04
N GLU A 52 -2.38 5.06 16.22
CA GLU A 52 -2.53 4.40 17.52
C GLU A 52 -1.62 5.01 18.61
N ALA A 53 -0.37 5.34 18.26
CA ALA A 53 0.55 6.00 19.18
C ALA A 53 0.03 7.40 19.57
N ALA A 54 -0.45 8.17 18.59
CA ALA A 54 -1.03 9.48 18.81
C ALA A 54 -2.27 9.41 19.72
N LYS A 55 -3.16 8.41 19.51
CA LYS A 55 -4.32 8.17 20.39
C LYS A 55 -3.91 7.91 21.83
N LYS A 56 -2.93 7.03 22.03
CA LYS A 56 -2.44 6.72 23.40
C LYS A 56 -1.88 7.94 24.07
N GLN A 57 -1.07 8.72 23.39
CA GLN A 57 -0.47 9.94 23.92
C GLN A 57 -1.54 10.99 24.26
N TRP A 58 -2.46 11.24 23.33
CA TRP A 58 -3.59 12.15 23.57
C TRP A 58 -4.44 11.74 24.76
N ALA A 59 -4.74 10.44 24.89
CA ALA A 59 -5.52 9.92 26.00
C ALA A 59 -4.82 10.11 27.36
N LEU A 60 -3.52 9.87 27.42
CA LEU A 60 -2.73 10.09 28.63
C LEU A 60 -2.67 11.57 29.03
N GLU A 61 -2.44 12.47 28.09
CA GLU A 61 -2.35 13.90 28.34
C GLU A 61 -3.70 14.52 28.73
N ASN A 62 -4.80 13.99 28.18
CA ASN A 62 -6.16 14.49 28.43
C ASN A 62 -6.95 13.65 29.47
N ASN A 63 -6.30 12.67 30.13
CA ASN A 63 -6.93 11.76 31.09
C ASN A 63 -8.20 11.08 30.54
N LYS A 64 -8.13 10.58 29.30
CA LYS A 64 -9.26 9.95 28.63
C LYS A 64 -9.34 8.46 28.90
N LEU A 65 -10.56 7.96 29.02
CA LEU A 65 -10.86 6.53 29.20
C LEU A 65 -10.86 5.80 27.85
N PRO A 66 -10.70 4.47 27.84
CA PRO A 66 -10.76 3.68 26.60
C PRO A 66 -12.08 3.81 25.85
N THR A 67 -13.17 4.13 26.53
CA THR A 67 -14.52 4.32 25.96
C THR A 67 -14.74 5.72 25.41
N ASP A 68 -13.85 6.67 25.70
CA ASP A 68 -14.04 8.04 25.26
C ASP A 68 -13.87 8.16 23.72
N PRO A 69 -14.70 8.95 23.06
CA PRO A 69 -14.59 9.18 21.64
C PRO A 69 -13.35 10.02 21.33
N VAL A 70 -12.76 9.74 20.18
CA VAL A 70 -11.60 10.50 19.65
C VAL A 70 -11.75 10.65 18.15
N SER A 71 -11.35 11.80 17.61
CA SER A 71 -11.33 12.07 16.18
C SER A 71 -9.90 12.27 15.67
N LEU A 72 -9.70 12.12 14.37
CA LEU A 72 -8.40 12.43 13.76
C LEU A 72 -7.99 13.90 13.97
N THR A 73 -8.97 14.80 14.06
CA THR A 73 -8.73 16.21 14.31
C THR A 73 -8.11 16.45 15.70
N ASP A 74 -8.56 15.71 16.72
CA ASP A 74 -8.02 15.79 18.08
C ASP A 74 -6.55 15.33 18.14
N LEU A 75 -6.16 14.45 17.23
CA LEU A 75 -4.83 13.87 17.15
C LEU A 75 -3.85 14.68 16.31
N THR A 76 -4.31 15.73 15.64
CA THR A 76 -3.50 16.49 14.68
C THR A 76 -2.20 17.02 15.29
N ALA A 77 -2.26 17.53 16.53
CA ALA A 77 -1.09 18.05 17.25
C ALA A 77 -0.02 16.98 17.56
N TYR A 78 -0.38 15.70 17.54
CA TYR A 78 0.51 14.57 17.84
C TYR A 78 1.14 13.95 16.57
N PHE A 79 0.75 14.43 15.40
CA PHE A 79 1.35 14.00 14.14
C PHE A 79 2.50 14.90 13.73
N LYS A 80 3.44 14.32 13.00
CA LYS A 80 4.54 15.09 12.39
C LYS A 80 3.97 16.21 11.51
N ASN A 81 4.48 17.42 11.69
CA ASN A 81 4.03 18.64 10.99
C ASN A 81 2.54 18.96 11.23
N ASN A 82 1.94 18.49 12.31
CA ASN A 82 0.51 18.68 12.62
C ASN A 82 -0.42 18.27 11.47
N THR A 83 -0.06 17.22 10.75
CA THR A 83 -0.85 16.71 9.62
C THR A 83 -1.14 15.23 9.80
N VAL A 84 -2.37 14.85 9.45
CA VAL A 84 -2.76 13.43 9.41
C VAL A 84 -1.87 12.69 8.41
N PRO A 85 -1.47 11.44 8.68
CA PRO A 85 -0.68 10.65 7.75
C PRO A 85 -1.30 10.62 6.36
N LEU A 86 -0.46 10.85 5.34
CA LEU A 86 -0.91 10.96 3.96
C LEU A 86 -1.41 9.63 3.42
N ALA A 87 -2.59 9.63 2.83
CA ALA A 87 -3.12 8.54 2.04
C ALA A 87 -2.34 8.41 0.71
N LEU A 88 -1.80 7.22 0.44
CA LEU A 88 -0.99 6.96 -0.76
C LEU A 88 -1.78 6.29 -1.89
N ALA A 89 -2.87 5.61 -1.56
CA ALA A 89 -3.70 4.86 -2.50
C ALA A 89 -5.19 5.23 -2.39
N GLY A 90 -5.50 6.45 -1.93
CA GLY A 90 -6.88 6.90 -1.72
C GLY A 90 -7.56 6.24 -0.52
N GLU A 91 -6.78 5.67 0.41
CA GLU A 91 -7.30 5.11 1.65
C GLU A 91 -7.78 6.22 2.60
N THR A 92 -8.78 5.88 3.41
CA THR A 92 -9.31 6.77 4.46
C THR A 92 -9.07 6.13 5.82
N TYR A 93 -8.46 6.90 6.73
CA TYR A 93 -8.25 6.47 8.11
C TYR A 93 -9.42 6.91 8.99
N ALA A 94 -9.86 6.03 9.88
CA ALA A 94 -10.94 6.32 10.82
C ALA A 94 -10.55 5.89 12.24
N VAL A 95 -10.92 6.72 13.19
CA VAL A 95 -10.81 6.44 14.63
C VAL A 95 -12.18 6.63 15.25
N THR A 96 -12.49 5.87 16.30
CA THR A 96 -13.78 5.94 17.00
C THR A 96 -13.61 6.26 18.48
N THR A 97 -12.99 5.36 19.22
CA THR A 97 -12.71 5.52 20.64
C THR A 97 -11.23 5.27 20.93
N VAL A 98 -10.79 5.69 22.12
CA VAL A 98 -9.38 5.50 22.55
C VAL A 98 -9.00 4.02 22.54
N GLY A 99 -9.85 3.14 23.04
CA GLY A 99 -9.58 1.71 23.17
C GLY A 99 -9.86 0.88 21.91
N ALA A 100 -10.63 1.41 20.95
CA ALA A 100 -10.89 0.70 19.70
C ALA A 100 -9.72 0.84 18.72
N PRO A 101 -9.37 -0.21 17.97
CA PRO A 101 -8.31 -0.11 16.97
C PRO A 101 -8.70 0.87 15.86
N SER A 102 -7.73 1.64 15.39
CA SER A 102 -7.91 2.51 14.22
C SER A 102 -8.12 1.66 12.98
N MET A 103 -8.96 2.15 12.08
CA MET A 103 -9.33 1.44 10.85
C MET A 103 -8.87 2.21 9.63
N VAL A 104 -8.61 1.48 8.56
CA VAL A 104 -8.40 2.04 7.23
C VAL A 104 -9.39 1.44 6.26
N THR A 105 -10.04 2.29 5.49
CA THR A 105 -10.94 1.91 4.41
C THR A 105 -10.28 2.28 3.09
N LEU A 106 -10.23 1.33 2.17
CA LEU A 106 -9.67 1.55 0.84
C LEU A 106 -10.71 2.22 -0.08
N ALA A 107 -10.22 2.90 -1.12
CA ALA A 107 -11.07 3.38 -2.18
C ALA A 107 -11.86 2.21 -2.82
N THR A 108 -13.08 2.49 -3.27
CA THR A 108 -13.95 1.48 -3.88
C THR A 108 -13.24 0.75 -5.02
N GLY A 109 -13.24 -0.58 -4.94
CA GLY A 109 -12.57 -1.44 -5.93
C GLY A 109 -11.08 -1.68 -5.68
N SER A 110 -10.48 -1.03 -4.68
CA SER A 110 -9.09 -1.28 -4.28
C SER A 110 -8.99 -2.43 -3.30
N THR A 111 -7.90 -3.18 -3.38
CA THR A 111 -7.60 -4.28 -2.46
C THR A 111 -6.17 -4.16 -1.95
N LEU A 112 -5.92 -4.57 -0.72
CA LEU A 112 -4.59 -4.78 -0.20
C LEU A 112 -4.31 -6.29 -0.15
N ASN A 113 -3.25 -6.71 -0.83
CA ASN A 113 -2.89 -8.12 -0.93
C ASN A 113 -4.06 -9.02 -1.40
N GLY A 114 -4.86 -8.51 -2.36
CA GLY A 114 -6.02 -9.22 -2.91
C GLY A 114 -7.26 -9.27 -2.00
N LYS A 115 -7.21 -8.62 -0.83
CA LYS A 115 -8.34 -8.55 0.10
C LYS A 115 -8.98 -7.16 0.09
N PRO A 116 -10.31 -7.06 0.04
CA PRO A 116 -11.01 -5.80 0.24
C PRO A 116 -10.95 -5.39 1.72
N GLY A 117 -10.91 -4.06 1.99
CA GLY A 117 -11.00 -3.52 3.35
C GLY A 117 -12.43 -3.62 3.94
N PRO A 118 -12.64 -3.18 5.17
CA PRO A 118 -11.71 -2.39 6.00
C PRO A 118 -10.64 -3.22 6.71
N PHE A 119 -9.51 -2.59 7.03
CA PHE A 119 -8.44 -3.19 7.83
C PHE A 119 -8.29 -2.42 9.14
N THR A 120 -7.89 -3.13 10.20
CA THR A 120 -7.63 -2.54 11.51
C THR A 120 -6.12 -2.52 11.81
N ALA A 121 -5.73 -1.72 12.79
CA ALA A 121 -4.33 -1.68 13.24
C ALA A 121 -3.79 -3.04 13.69
N THR A 122 -4.66 -3.97 14.05
CA THR A 122 -4.31 -5.34 14.44
C THR A 122 -4.16 -6.30 13.27
N SER A 123 -4.47 -5.85 12.04
CA SER A 123 -4.40 -6.67 10.82
C SER A 123 -2.99 -6.73 10.21
N PHE A 124 -2.02 -5.99 10.77
CA PHE A 124 -0.66 -5.83 10.24
C PHE A 124 0.40 -6.27 11.24
#